data_5b80f88e956a0a2a3c9fa8797dd2c18e
#
_entry.id   5b80f88e956a0a2a3c9fa8797dd2c18e
#
_cell.length_a   1.000
_cell.length_b   1.000
_cell.length_c   1.000
_cell.angle_alpha   90.00
_cell.angle_beta   90.00
_cell.angle_gamma   90.00
#
_symmetry.space_group_name_H-M   'P 1'
#
loop_
_entity.id
_entity.type
_entity.pdbx_description
1 polymer ?
#
loop_
_entity_poly.entity_id
_entity_poly.type
_entity_poly.pdbx_seq_one_letter_code
_entity_poly.pdbx_strand_id
1 'polypeptide(L)'
;YTDVEIRQQELCVLNDVNLELHKGEFVYLVGKVGSGKTSLLKTFYGELDIASGEAEVLGYDMLHIKRKHIPQLRRKLGIVFQDFQLLTDRTVYDNLEFVLRATGWKSKGEIKDKIEEVLNLVGMSNKGYKLPNELSGGEQQRIVIARAVLNSPEIILADEPTGNLDSETGHAIAELLHGISEAGALVVMTTHNLQLLRECPGKVYRCADHLMTDVTAEYAPAITND
;
A
#
# COMPACT_ATOMS: atom_id res chain seq x y z
N TYR A 1 0.32 -3.29 16.75
CA TYR A 1 -0.71 -4.31 17.00
C TYR A 1 -0.15 -5.27 18.05
N THR A 2 -0.94 -5.51 19.08
CA THR A 2 -0.61 -6.44 20.17
C THR A 2 -1.81 -7.34 20.42
N ASP A 3 -1.62 -8.64 20.26
CA ASP A 3 -2.64 -9.69 20.48
C ASP A 3 -3.95 -9.42 19.72
N VAL A 4 -3.85 -8.91 18.47
CA VAL A 4 -5.00 -8.49 17.71
C VAL A 4 -5.69 -9.66 17.02
N GLU A 5 -7.03 -9.72 17.16
CA GLU A 5 -7.90 -10.62 16.41
C GLU A 5 -8.63 -9.86 15.30
N ILE A 6 -8.59 -10.43 14.09
CA ILE A 6 -9.28 -9.89 12.90
C ILE A 6 -10.34 -10.89 12.46
N ARG A 7 -11.57 -10.41 12.34
CA ARG A 7 -12.72 -11.21 11.89
C ARG A 7 -13.35 -10.62 10.63
N GLN A 8 -13.89 -11.50 9.80
CA GLN A 8 -14.86 -11.15 8.77
C GLN A 8 -16.19 -11.80 9.15
N GLN A 9 -17.16 -11.02 9.58
CA GLN A 9 -18.38 -11.50 10.18
C GLN A 9 -18.07 -12.42 11.37
N GLU A 10 -18.53 -13.66 11.37
CA GLU A 10 -18.29 -14.65 12.42
C GLU A 10 -16.96 -15.42 12.25
N LEU A 11 -16.29 -15.28 11.08
CA LEU A 11 -15.08 -16.03 10.77
C LEU A 11 -13.83 -15.32 11.32
N CYS A 12 -13.07 -15.99 12.18
CA CYS A 12 -11.73 -15.54 12.55
C CYS A 12 -10.82 -15.68 11.32
N VAL A 13 -10.21 -14.57 10.89
CA VAL A 13 -9.31 -14.51 9.74
C VAL A 13 -7.87 -14.58 10.19
N LEU A 14 -7.50 -13.77 11.17
CA LEU A 14 -6.20 -13.79 11.83
C LEU A 14 -6.39 -13.62 13.33
N ASN A 15 -5.58 -14.32 14.09
CA ASN A 15 -5.57 -14.27 15.54
C ASN A 15 -4.15 -14.00 16.03
N ASP A 16 -4.03 -13.43 17.22
CA ASP A 16 -2.74 -13.17 17.87
C ASP A 16 -1.74 -12.39 16.98
N VAL A 17 -2.27 -11.36 16.27
CA VAL A 17 -1.44 -10.53 15.41
C VAL A 17 -0.62 -9.57 16.26
N ASN A 18 0.71 -9.78 16.22
CA ASN A 18 1.69 -8.91 16.83
C ASN A 18 2.56 -8.27 15.74
N LEU A 19 2.53 -6.92 15.64
CA LEU A 19 3.15 -6.21 14.54
C LEU A 19 3.60 -4.82 14.98
N GLU A 20 4.89 -4.54 14.85
CA GLU A 20 5.47 -3.23 15.08
C GLU A 20 6.22 -2.78 13.83
N LEU A 21 5.76 -1.67 13.24
CA LEU A 21 6.26 -1.13 11.99
C LEU A 21 6.66 0.34 12.14
N HIS A 22 7.73 0.73 11.45
CA HIS A 22 8.31 2.06 11.53
C HIS A 22 8.41 2.74 10.17
N LYS A 23 8.52 4.06 10.17
CA LYS A 23 8.76 4.85 8.95
C LYS A 23 10.05 4.39 8.26
N GLY A 24 10.03 4.38 6.94
CA GLY A 24 11.15 3.96 6.13
C GLY A 24 11.32 2.44 5.99
N GLU A 25 10.46 1.65 6.60
CA GLU A 25 10.49 0.20 6.43
C GLU A 25 9.71 -0.22 5.18
N PHE A 26 10.22 -1.25 4.51
CA PHE A 26 9.51 -2.00 3.48
C PHE A 26 9.12 -3.37 4.03
N VAL A 27 7.83 -3.67 4.01
CA VAL A 27 7.25 -4.84 4.67
C VAL A 27 6.43 -5.65 3.69
N TYR A 28 6.71 -6.92 3.58
CA TYR A 28 5.92 -7.88 2.82
C TYR A 28 4.98 -8.67 3.72
N LEU A 29 3.74 -8.80 3.28
CA LEU A 29 2.78 -9.76 3.81
C LEU A 29 2.62 -10.88 2.78
N VAL A 30 3.06 -12.07 3.10
CA VAL A 30 3.00 -13.24 2.20
C VAL A 30 2.05 -14.30 2.74
N GLY A 31 1.57 -15.16 1.86
CA GLY A 31 0.66 -16.25 2.20
C GLY A 31 -0.29 -16.57 1.06
N LYS A 32 -0.98 -17.69 1.16
CA LYS A 32 -1.95 -18.14 0.16
C LYS A 32 -3.09 -17.14 0.00
N VAL A 33 -3.81 -17.21 -1.11
CA VAL A 33 -5.08 -16.49 -1.29
C VAL A 33 -6.04 -16.89 -0.16
N GLY A 34 -6.69 -15.91 0.46
CA GLY A 34 -7.59 -16.14 1.60
C GLY A 34 -6.91 -16.26 2.97
N SER A 35 -5.58 -16.12 3.08
CA SER A 35 -4.87 -16.21 4.37
C SER A 35 -5.00 -14.97 5.28
N GLY A 36 -5.77 -13.95 4.88
CA GLY A 36 -6.04 -12.78 5.71
C GLY A 36 -5.21 -11.53 5.42
N LYS A 37 -4.29 -11.55 4.45
CA LYS A 37 -3.43 -10.40 4.09
C LYS A 37 -4.22 -9.12 3.81
N THR A 38 -5.18 -9.18 2.89
CA THR A 38 -6.06 -8.05 2.56
C THR A 38 -6.91 -7.62 3.75
N SER A 39 -7.38 -8.57 4.57
CA SER A 39 -8.14 -8.25 5.80
C SER A 39 -7.29 -7.48 6.79
N LEU A 40 -6.02 -7.88 6.98
CA LEU A 40 -5.08 -7.13 7.80
C LEU A 40 -4.87 -5.71 7.25
N LEU A 41 -4.61 -5.54 5.95
CA LEU A 41 -4.47 -4.20 5.35
C LEU A 41 -5.71 -3.34 5.59
N LYS A 42 -6.91 -3.91 5.50
CA LYS A 42 -8.18 -3.19 5.71
C LYS A 42 -8.35 -2.65 7.12
N THR A 43 -7.72 -3.26 8.11
CA THR A 43 -7.74 -2.73 9.48
C THR A 43 -6.91 -1.46 9.62
N PHE A 44 -5.82 -1.28 8.85
CA PHE A 44 -4.99 -0.08 8.92
C PHE A 44 -5.73 1.20 8.56
N TYR A 45 -6.72 1.13 7.65
CA TYR A 45 -7.48 2.30 7.20
C TYR A 45 -8.96 2.29 7.61
N GLY A 46 -9.30 1.41 8.57
CA GLY A 46 -10.63 1.35 9.16
C GLY A 46 -11.73 0.98 8.16
N GLU A 47 -11.46 0.07 7.22
CA GLU A 47 -12.48 -0.58 6.39
C GLU A 47 -12.97 -1.88 7.05
N LEU A 48 -12.10 -2.55 7.79
CA LEU A 48 -12.43 -3.71 8.61
C LEU A 48 -12.13 -3.37 10.07
N ASP A 49 -13.09 -3.61 10.94
CA ASP A 49 -12.95 -3.39 12.38
C ASP A 49 -12.07 -4.48 13.01
N ILE A 50 -11.38 -4.12 14.07
CA ILE A 50 -10.60 -5.04 14.91
C ILE A 50 -11.53 -5.64 15.95
N ALA A 51 -11.48 -6.96 16.13
CA ALA A 51 -12.36 -7.68 17.04
C ALA A 51 -11.90 -7.58 18.50
N SER A 52 -10.59 -7.68 18.75
CA SER A 52 -9.97 -7.60 20.08
C SER A 52 -8.47 -7.30 19.97
N GLY A 53 -7.83 -7.06 21.11
CA GLY A 53 -6.42 -6.72 21.21
C GLY A 53 -6.19 -5.21 21.26
N GLU A 54 -4.94 -4.78 21.09
CA GLU A 54 -4.56 -3.37 21.03
C GLU A 54 -3.97 -3.05 19.65
N ALA A 55 -4.48 -2.02 19.00
CA ALA A 55 -4.01 -1.61 17.68
C ALA A 55 -3.96 -0.10 17.56
N GLU A 56 -2.78 0.41 17.26
CA GLU A 56 -2.56 1.82 16.99
C GLU A 56 -2.01 2.02 15.57
N VAL A 57 -2.60 2.95 14.83
CA VAL A 57 -2.10 3.38 13.52
C VAL A 57 -1.98 4.89 13.51
N LEU A 58 -0.76 5.41 13.41
CA LEU A 58 -0.47 6.86 13.38
C LEU A 58 -1.12 7.65 14.55
N GLY A 59 -1.13 7.05 15.75
CA GLY A 59 -1.70 7.64 16.95
C GLY A 59 -3.23 7.47 17.09
N TYR A 60 -3.85 6.70 16.21
CA TYR A 60 -5.27 6.36 16.31
C TYR A 60 -5.43 4.94 16.89
N ASP A 61 -6.18 4.84 18.00
CA ASP A 61 -6.64 3.55 18.53
C ASP A 61 -7.68 2.96 17.58
N MET A 62 -7.29 1.92 16.83
CA MET A 62 -8.13 1.34 15.77
C MET A 62 -9.29 0.52 16.30
N LEU A 63 -9.21 0.02 17.55
CA LEU A 63 -10.32 -0.70 18.19
C LEU A 63 -11.48 0.26 18.53
N HIS A 64 -11.18 1.52 18.86
CA HIS A 64 -12.15 2.51 19.31
C HIS A 64 -12.27 3.75 18.41
N ILE A 65 -11.68 3.70 17.20
CA ILE A 65 -11.69 4.82 16.27
C ILE A 65 -13.12 5.24 15.92
N LYS A 66 -13.43 6.52 16.11
CA LYS A 66 -14.75 7.06 15.72
C LYS A 66 -14.78 7.29 14.22
N ARG A 67 -15.90 6.97 13.57
CA ARG A 67 -16.10 7.13 12.11
C ARG A 67 -15.71 8.52 11.59
N LYS A 68 -15.92 9.59 12.37
CA LYS A 68 -15.54 10.96 11.99
C LYS A 68 -14.03 11.18 11.86
N HIS A 69 -13.19 10.33 12.47
CA HIS A 69 -11.72 10.42 12.42
C HIS A 69 -11.12 9.58 11.27
N ILE A 70 -11.87 8.61 10.73
CA ILE A 70 -11.39 7.76 9.63
C ILE A 70 -10.95 8.58 8.40
N PRO A 71 -11.67 9.62 7.95
CA PRO A 71 -11.19 10.45 6.83
C PRO A 71 -9.86 11.15 7.10
N GLN A 72 -9.59 11.53 8.35
CA GLN A 72 -8.33 12.17 8.75
C GLN A 72 -7.18 11.15 8.72
N LEU A 73 -7.41 9.94 9.25
CA LEU A 73 -6.46 8.84 9.16
C LEU A 73 -6.15 8.50 7.68
N ARG A 74 -7.20 8.30 6.86
CA ARG A 74 -7.03 7.93 5.45
C ARG A 74 -6.26 8.96 4.62
N ARG A 75 -6.28 10.24 4.97
CA ARG A 75 -5.45 11.27 4.31
C ARG A 75 -3.95 11.09 4.54
N LYS A 76 -3.57 10.39 5.62
CA LYS A 76 -2.17 10.06 5.94
C LYS A 76 -1.72 8.74 5.33
N LEU A 77 -2.62 8.04 4.64
CA LEU A 77 -2.39 6.74 4.02
C LEU A 77 -2.48 6.84 2.51
N GLY A 78 -1.60 6.15 1.80
CA GLY A 78 -1.72 5.87 0.38
C GLY A 78 -2.17 4.43 0.18
N ILE A 79 -3.16 4.20 -0.67
CA ILE A 79 -3.66 2.84 -0.95
C ILE A 79 -3.46 2.53 -2.42
N VAL A 80 -2.80 1.42 -2.70
CA VAL A 80 -2.54 0.86 -4.03
C VAL A 80 -3.33 -0.44 -4.14
N PHE A 81 -4.38 -0.45 -4.94
CA PHE A 81 -5.23 -1.62 -5.15
C PHE A 81 -4.72 -2.49 -6.30
N GLN A 82 -5.06 -3.77 -6.29
CA GLN A 82 -4.71 -4.72 -7.34
C GLN A 82 -5.38 -4.38 -8.68
N ASP A 83 -6.60 -3.89 -8.68
CA ASP A 83 -7.47 -3.63 -9.84
C ASP A 83 -7.51 -2.14 -10.23
N PHE A 84 -6.42 -1.44 -10.13
CA PHE A 84 -6.17 -0.03 -10.47
C PHE A 84 -7.18 0.98 -9.92
N GLN A 85 -8.49 0.76 -10.08
CA GLN A 85 -9.60 1.64 -9.66
C GLN A 85 -9.41 3.09 -10.13
N LEU A 86 -8.97 3.27 -11.37
CA LEU A 86 -8.91 4.56 -12.02
C LEU A 86 -10.27 4.91 -12.63
N LEU A 87 -10.61 6.19 -12.64
CA LEU A 87 -11.80 6.71 -13.31
C LEU A 87 -11.55 6.68 -14.82
N THR A 88 -12.23 5.78 -15.53
CA THR A 88 -11.95 5.47 -16.95
C THR A 88 -12.44 6.53 -17.92
N ASP A 89 -13.35 7.38 -17.48
CA ASP A 89 -13.93 8.52 -18.22
C ASP A 89 -13.13 9.83 -18.05
N ARG A 90 -12.01 9.78 -17.34
CA ARG A 90 -11.16 10.93 -17.00
C ARG A 90 -9.72 10.69 -17.38
N THR A 91 -9.02 11.77 -17.74
CA THR A 91 -7.57 11.72 -17.98
C THR A 91 -6.80 11.34 -16.72
N VAL A 92 -5.54 10.96 -16.87
CA VAL A 92 -4.61 10.77 -15.76
C VAL A 92 -4.57 12.02 -14.87
N TYR A 93 -4.43 13.20 -15.47
CA TYR A 93 -4.42 14.47 -14.74
C TYR A 93 -5.69 14.66 -13.91
N ASP A 94 -6.86 14.46 -14.51
CA ASP A 94 -8.16 14.62 -13.84
C ASP A 94 -8.37 13.59 -12.72
N ASN A 95 -7.85 12.36 -12.88
CA ASN A 95 -7.85 11.34 -11.82
C ASN A 95 -7.08 11.83 -10.58
N LEU A 96 -5.91 12.43 -10.78
CA LEU A 96 -5.07 12.93 -9.70
C LEU A 96 -5.64 14.23 -9.10
N GLU A 97 -6.09 15.17 -9.94
CA GLU A 97 -6.73 16.41 -9.49
C GLU A 97 -7.97 16.14 -8.65
N PHE A 98 -8.78 15.15 -9.03
CA PHE A 98 -9.98 14.76 -8.27
C PHE A 98 -9.64 14.41 -6.82
N VAL A 99 -8.59 13.64 -6.60
CA VAL A 99 -8.15 13.24 -5.24
C VAL A 99 -7.67 14.45 -4.45
N LEU A 100 -6.84 15.32 -5.04
CA LEU A 100 -6.35 16.51 -4.35
C LEU A 100 -7.51 17.43 -3.93
N ARG A 101 -8.48 17.67 -4.82
CA ARG A 101 -9.66 18.46 -4.50
C ARG A 101 -10.52 17.82 -3.40
N ALA A 102 -10.74 16.51 -3.48
CA ALA A 102 -11.48 15.76 -2.47
C ALA A 102 -10.79 15.79 -1.08
N THR A 103 -9.47 15.94 -1.05
CA THR A 103 -8.69 16.03 0.19
C THR A 103 -8.47 17.47 0.67
N GLY A 104 -9.05 18.46 -0.02
CA GLY A 104 -9.15 19.85 0.45
C GLY A 104 -8.22 20.85 -0.23
N TRP A 105 -7.46 20.45 -1.26
CA TRP A 105 -6.64 21.36 -2.04
C TRP A 105 -7.51 22.32 -2.88
N LYS A 106 -7.18 23.61 -2.85
CA LYS A 106 -7.98 24.67 -3.51
C LYS A 106 -7.20 25.41 -4.60
N SER A 107 -5.91 25.61 -4.40
CA SER A 107 -5.06 26.37 -5.33
C SER A 107 -4.79 25.56 -6.60
N LYS A 108 -5.18 26.11 -7.75
CA LYS A 108 -4.93 25.47 -9.06
C LYS A 108 -3.44 25.31 -9.35
N GLY A 109 -2.61 26.30 -8.93
CA GLY A 109 -1.16 26.24 -9.11
C GLY A 109 -0.54 25.12 -8.31
N GLU A 110 -0.83 25.05 -7.01
CA GLU A 110 -0.30 24.00 -6.12
C GLU A 110 -0.76 22.60 -6.57
N ILE A 111 -2.02 22.45 -7.02
CA ILE A 111 -2.53 21.20 -7.56
C ILE A 111 -1.73 20.78 -8.80
N LYS A 112 -1.50 21.71 -9.73
CA LYS A 112 -0.73 21.43 -10.94
C LYS A 112 0.69 21.00 -10.60
N ASP A 113 1.38 21.78 -9.76
CA ASP A 113 2.76 21.50 -9.36
C ASP A 113 2.88 20.12 -8.67
N LYS A 114 1.91 19.79 -7.80
CA LYS A 114 1.88 18.49 -7.11
C LYS A 114 1.63 17.31 -8.07
N ILE A 115 0.75 17.49 -9.05
CA ILE A 115 0.50 16.47 -10.07
C ILE A 115 1.76 16.26 -10.93
N GLU A 116 2.43 17.33 -11.36
CA GLU A 116 3.68 17.25 -12.12
C GLU A 116 4.77 16.54 -11.30
N GLU A 117 4.91 16.87 -10.01
CA GLU A 117 5.84 16.22 -9.09
C GLU A 117 5.62 14.71 -9.02
N VAL A 118 4.39 14.27 -8.74
CA VAL A 118 4.12 12.83 -8.58
C VAL A 118 4.17 12.07 -9.90
N LEU A 119 3.78 12.68 -11.01
CA LEU A 119 3.94 12.07 -12.34
C LEU A 119 5.42 11.90 -12.70
N ASN A 120 6.26 12.85 -12.33
CA ASN A 120 7.70 12.73 -12.50
C ASN A 120 8.27 11.61 -11.62
N LEU A 121 7.86 11.53 -10.36
CA LEU A 121 8.28 10.49 -9.43
C LEU A 121 8.04 9.07 -9.98
N VAL A 122 6.88 8.85 -10.61
CA VAL A 122 6.54 7.53 -11.15
C VAL A 122 6.96 7.33 -12.61
N GLY A 123 7.69 8.29 -13.22
CA GLY A 123 8.16 8.23 -14.60
C GLY A 123 7.06 8.40 -15.65
N MET A 124 6.00 9.17 -15.35
CA MET A 124 4.82 9.35 -16.20
C MET A 124 4.57 10.82 -16.59
N SER A 125 5.60 11.67 -16.57
CA SER A 125 5.49 13.14 -16.79
C SER A 125 4.75 13.53 -18.07
N ASN A 126 4.88 12.73 -19.16
CA ASN A 126 4.28 13.02 -20.47
C ASN A 126 2.96 12.28 -20.70
N LYS A 127 2.31 11.76 -19.67
CA LYS A 127 1.10 10.92 -19.79
C LYS A 127 -0.15 11.53 -19.14
N GLY A 128 -0.06 12.75 -18.60
CA GLY A 128 -1.17 13.41 -17.89
C GLY A 128 -2.46 13.56 -18.71
N TYR A 129 -2.35 13.71 -20.03
CA TYR A 129 -3.48 13.88 -20.95
C TYR A 129 -4.15 12.56 -21.39
N LYS A 130 -3.54 11.41 -21.09
CA LYS A 130 -4.04 10.10 -21.49
C LYS A 130 -5.24 9.67 -20.65
N LEU A 131 -6.12 8.87 -21.25
CA LEU A 131 -7.13 8.12 -20.54
C LEU A 131 -6.52 6.80 -20.01
N PRO A 132 -7.03 6.22 -18.91
CA PRO A 132 -6.51 4.97 -18.36
C PRO A 132 -6.46 3.81 -19.38
N ASN A 133 -7.45 3.69 -20.26
CA ASN A 133 -7.51 2.66 -21.29
C ASN A 133 -6.48 2.83 -22.43
N GLU A 134 -5.80 3.96 -22.48
CA GLU A 134 -4.70 4.21 -23.42
C GLU A 134 -3.32 3.85 -22.81
N LEU A 135 -3.30 3.36 -21.59
CA LEU A 135 -2.10 3.00 -20.84
C LEU A 135 -1.96 1.47 -20.72
N SER A 136 -0.71 0.99 -20.74
CA SER A 136 -0.41 -0.41 -20.37
C SER A 136 -0.75 -0.67 -18.90
N GLY A 137 -0.86 -1.94 -18.48
CA GLY A 137 -1.11 -2.29 -17.09
C GLY A 137 -0.06 -1.73 -16.12
N GLY A 138 1.22 -1.78 -16.50
CA GLY A 138 2.30 -1.21 -15.71
C GLY A 138 2.23 0.32 -15.62
N GLU A 139 1.86 1.00 -16.70
CA GLU A 139 1.63 2.45 -16.70
C GLU A 139 0.43 2.82 -15.82
N GLN A 140 -0.67 2.07 -15.89
CA GLN A 140 -1.82 2.26 -15.00
C GLN A 140 -1.42 2.10 -13.53
N GLN A 141 -0.62 1.08 -13.22
CA GLN A 141 -0.14 0.85 -11.86
C GLN A 141 0.74 2.00 -11.36
N ARG A 142 1.60 2.56 -12.22
CA ARG A 142 2.38 3.77 -11.89
C ARG A 142 1.47 4.96 -11.56
N ILE A 143 0.37 5.13 -12.29
CA ILE A 143 -0.61 6.18 -11.98
C ILE A 143 -1.34 5.92 -10.65
N VAL A 144 -1.66 4.67 -10.34
CA VAL A 144 -2.23 4.29 -9.03
C VAL A 144 -1.26 4.65 -7.90
N ILE A 145 0.03 4.38 -8.08
CA ILE A 145 1.07 4.77 -7.10
C ILE A 145 1.17 6.30 -7.01
N ALA A 146 1.18 7.03 -8.15
CA ALA A 146 1.16 8.50 -8.15
C ALA A 146 -0.03 9.03 -7.35
N ARG A 147 -1.22 8.45 -7.53
CA ARG A 147 -2.43 8.78 -6.76
C ARG A 147 -2.24 8.51 -5.25
N ALA A 148 -1.61 7.41 -4.90
CA ALA A 148 -1.38 7.05 -3.51
C ALA A 148 -0.43 8.01 -2.78
N VAL A 149 0.55 8.60 -3.49
CA VAL A 149 1.56 9.50 -2.88
C VAL A 149 1.17 10.99 -2.92
N LEU A 150 0.04 11.37 -3.52
CA LEU A 150 -0.39 12.76 -3.70
C LEU A 150 -0.36 13.59 -2.41
N ASN A 151 -0.82 13.05 -1.30
CA ASN A 151 -0.88 13.75 -0.02
C ASN A 151 0.34 13.47 0.87
N SER A 152 1.46 13.02 0.28
CA SER A 152 2.68 12.68 1.02
C SER A 152 2.40 11.78 2.23
N PRO A 153 1.84 10.58 2.01
CA PRO A 153 1.37 9.70 3.08
C PRO A 153 2.53 9.22 3.96
N GLU A 154 2.22 8.95 5.22
CA GLU A 154 3.16 8.33 6.16
C GLU A 154 3.25 6.81 5.96
N ILE A 155 2.17 6.20 5.47
CA ILE A 155 2.09 4.75 5.19
C ILE A 155 1.50 4.53 3.80
N ILE A 156 2.08 3.61 3.04
CA ILE A 156 1.51 3.08 1.80
C ILE A 156 1.13 1.63 2.00
N LEU A 157 -0.11 1.32 1.68
CA LEU A 157 -0.67 -0.03 1.72
C LEU A 157 -0.89 -0.50 0.28
N ALA A 158 -0.14 -1.51 -0.15
CA ALA A 158 -0.20 -2.01 -1.52
C ALA A 158 -0.72 -3.46 -1.51
N ASP A 159 -1.95 -3.65 -1.98
CA ASP A 159 -2.57 -4.97 -2.03
C ASP A 159 -2.35 -5.61 -3.40
N GLU A 160 -1.45 -6.60 -3.45
CA GLU A 160 -1.05 -7.34 -4.66
C GLU A 160 -0.74 -6.42 -5.87
N PRO A 161 0.09 -5.37 -5.70
CA PRO A 161 0.25 -4.32 -6.73
C PRO A 161 0.92 -4.81 -8.01
N THR A 162 1.47 -6.02 -8.00
CA THR A 162 2.16 -6.64 -9.15
C THR A 162 1.42 -7.86 -9.70
N GLY A 163 0.28 -8.23 -9.12
CA GLY A 163 -0.41 -9.49 -9.41
C GLY A 163 -0.92 -9.63 -10.84
N ASN A 164 -1.19 -8.54 -11.54
CA ASN A 164 -1.70 -8.50 -12.91
C ASN A 164 -0.63 -8.08 -13.94
N LEU A 165 0.65 -8.07 -13.55
CA LEU A 165 1.77 -7.59 -14.37
C LEU A 165 2.71 -8.75 -14.71
N ASP A 166 3.43 -8.61 -15.82
CA ASP A 166 4.56 -9.49 -16.12
C ASP A 166 5.70 -9.29 -15.09
N SER A 167 6.64 -10.23 -15.06
CA SER A 167 7.69 -10.26 -14.03
C SER A 167 8.58 -9.00 -14.06
N GLU A 168 8.96 -8.52 -15.24
CA GLU A 168 9.84 -7.35 -15.39
C GLU A 168 9.11 -6.07 -14.93
N THR A 169 7.89 -5.88 -15.39
CA THR A 169 7.05 -4.75 -14.97
C THR A 169 6.75 -4.81 -13.47
N GLY A 170 6.45 -6.01 -12.95
CA GLY A 170 6.21 -6.23 -11.52
C GLY A 170 7.43 -5.87 -10.66
N HIS A 171 8.64 -6.23 -11.11
CA HIS A 171 9.88 -5.85 -10.45
C HIS A 171 10.05 -4.33 -10.42
N ALA A 172 9.88 -3.66 -11.54
CA ALA A 172 10.00 -2.19 -11.62
C ALA A 172 8.96 -1.45 -10.74
N ILE A 173 7.78 -2.02 -10.52
CA ILE A 173 6.78 -1.50 -9.56
C ILE A 173 7.24 -1.70 -8.12
N ALA A 174 7.81 -2.87 -7.79
CA ALA A 174 8.34 -3.13 -6.46
C ALA A 174 9.53 -2.21 -6.13
N GLU A 175 10.44 -1.99 -7.07
CA GLU A 175 11.56 -1.03 -6.93
C GLU A 175 11.05 0.41 -6.70
N LEU A 176 10.02 0.83 -7.43
CA LEU A 176 9.42 2.15 -7.24
C LEU A 176 8.85 2.30 -5.82
N LEU A 177 8.12 1.30 -5.33
CA LEU A 177 7.60 1.29 -3.96
C LEU A 177 8.71 1.25 -2.91
N HIS A 178 9.79 0.50 -3.19
CA HIS A 178 10.96 0.46 -2.31
C HIS A 178 11.64 1.84 -2.22
N GLY A 179 11.86 2.52 -3.34
CA GLY A 179 12.37 3.90 -3.36
C GLY A 179 11.50 4.88 -2.56
N ILE A 180 10.19 4.69 -2.54
CA ILE A 180 9.28 5.50 -1.71
C ILE A 180 9.49 5.20 -0.22
N SER A 181 9.76 3.94 0.16
CA SER A 181 10.07 3.62 1.55
C SER A 181 11.40 4.21 2.00
N GLU A 182 12.43 4.17 1.15
CA GLU A 182 13.72 4.81 1.42
C GLU A 182 13.61 6.34 1.59
N ALA A 183 12.63 6.95 0.91
CA ALA A 183 12.31 8.36 1.09
C ALA A 183 11.56 8.67 2.41
N GLY A 184 11.25 7.65 3.23
CA GLY A 184 10.76 7.79 4.60
C GLY A 184 9.33 7.36 4.87
N ALA A 185 8.56 6.90 3.87
CA ALA A 185 7.25 6.30 4.10
C ALA A 185 7.38 4.84 4.57
N LEU A 186 6.48 4.37 5.43
CA LEU A 186 6.30 2.93 5.63
C LEU A 186 5.55 2.36 4.43
N VAL A 187 6.06 1.30 3.82
CA VAL A 187 5.36 0.56 2.75
C VAL A 187 5.03 -0.85 3.22
N VAL A 188 3.75 -1.21 3.19
CA VAL A 188 3.28 -2.58 3.47
C VAL A 188 2.67 -3.14 2.19
N MET A 189 3.29 -4.17 1.63
CA MET A 189 2.92 -4.77 0.35
C MET A 189 2.50 -6.23 0.55
N THR A 190 1.30 -6.59 0.12
CA THR A 190 0.94 -8.00 -0.01
C THR A 190 1.46 -8.56 -1.32
N THR A 191 1.95 -9.77 -1.32
CA THR A 191 2.35 -10.48 -2.54
C THR A 191 2.34 -11.99 -2.36
N HIS A 192 2.17 -12.71 -3.44
CA HIS A 192 2.40 -14.15 -3.54
C HIS A 192 3.66 -14.47 -4.39
N ASN A 193 4.31 -13.45 -4.97
CA ASN A 193 5.53 -13.60 -5.73
C ASN A 193 6.76 -13.55 -4.80
N LEU A 194 7.27 -14.72 -4.44
CA LEU A 194 8.42 -14.85 -3.53
C LEU A 194 9.75 -14.43 -4.15
N GLN A 195 9.84 -14.31 -5.49
CA GLN A 195 11.03 -13.83 -6.15
C GLN A 195 11.32 -12.36 -5.80
N LEU A 196 10.28 -11.53 -5.74
CA LEU A 196 10.42 -10.11 -5.36
C LEU A 196 11.10 -9.91 -4.00
N LEU A 197 10.88 -10.83 -3.04
CA LEU A 197 11.44 -10.72 -1.69
C LEU A 197 12.97 -10.84 -1.67
N ARG A 198 13.53 -11.52 -2.67
CA ARG A 198 14.99 -11.67 -2.82
C ARG A 198 15.62 -10.51 -3.58
N GLU A 199 14.88 -9.95 -4.53
CA GLU A 199 15.33 -8.85 -5.40
C GLU A 199 15.18 -7.49 -4.72
N CYS A 200 14.12 -7.30 -3.95
CA CYS A 200 13.83 -6.08 -3.17
C CYS A 200 13.67 -6.48 -1.69
N PRO A 201 14.75 -6.54 -0.90
CA PRO A 201 14.68 -7.01 0.48
C PRO A 201 13.84 -6.11 1.39
N GLY A 202 13.18 -6.73 2.37
CA GLY A 202 12.36 -6.06 3.37
C GLY A 202 12.01 -7.01 4.52
N LYS A 203 11.26 -6.52 5.49
CA LYS A 203 10.68 -7.40 6.54
C LYS A 203 9.62 -8.29 5.90
N VAL A 204 9.53 -9.54 6.30
CA VAL A 204 8.57 -10.50 5.72
C VAL A 204 7.74 -11.15 6.82
N TYR A 205 6.43 -10.97 6.76
CA TYR A 205 5.46 -11.64 7.63
C TYR A 205 4.63 -12.62 6.81
N ARG A 206 4.52 -13.85 7.30
CA ARG A 206 3.70 -14.89 6.68
C ARG A 206 2.37 -15.04 7.39
N CYS A 207 1.28 -14.93 6.61
CA CYS A 207 -0.08 -15.24 7.07
C CYS A 207 -0.42 -16.68 6.64
N ALA A 208 -0.62 -17.57 7.63
CA ALA A 208 -1.01 -18.95 7.43
C ALA A 208 -1.73 -19.49 8.68
N ASP A 209 -2.69 -20.38 8.49
CA ASP A 209 -3.41 -21.06 9.58
C ASP A 209 -3.94 -20.11 10.66
N HIS A 210 -4.50 -18.98 10.23
CA HIS A 210 -5.01 -17.88 11.06
C HIS A 210 -3.95 -17.17 11.94
N LEU A 211 -2.68 -17.38 11.68
CA LEU A 211 -1.57 -16.75 12.39
C LEU A 211 -0.73 -15.89 11.45
N MET A 212 -0.03 -14.93 12.06
CA MET A 212 1.00 -14.13 11.39
C MET A 212 2.34 -14.36 12.06
N THR A 213 3.37 -14.70 11.28
CA THR A 213 4.71 -15.02 11.77
C THR A 213 5.76 -14.20 11.03
N ASP A 214 6.71 -13.61 11.74
CA ASP A 214 7.90 -13.01 11.14
C ASP A 214 8.80 -14.11 10.57
N VAL A 215 9.02 -14.05 9.26
CA VAL A 215 9.85 -14.99 8.51
C VAL A 215 10.96 -14.26 7.74
N THR A 216 11.30 -13.04 8.15
CA THR A 216 12.31 -12.21 7.49
C THR A 216 13.63 -12.95 7.32
N ALA A 217 14.06 -13.73 8.30
CA ALA A 217 15.30 -14.49 8.25
C ALA A 217 15.35 -15.56 7.13
N GLU A 218 14.18 -16.06 6.69
CA GLU A 218 14.11 -17.04 5.58
C GLU A 218 14.45 -16.42 4.22
N TYR A 219 14.32 -15.10 4.09
CA TYR A 219 14.50 -14.33 2.86
C TYR A 219 15.70 -13.38 2.90
N ALA A 220 16.39 -13.30 4.03
CA ALA A 220 17.62 -12.53 4.11
C ALA A 220 18.65 -13.09 3.09
N PRO A 221 19.39 -12.23 2.35
CA PRO A 221 20.45 -12.70 1.48
C PRO A 221 21.45 -13.50 2.30
N ALA A 222 21.86 -14.66 1.77
CA ALA A 222 22.89 -15.48 2.41
C ALA A 222 24.13 -14.59 2.59
N ILE A 223 24.62 -14.47 3.84
CA ILE A 223 25.88 -13.79 4.12
C ILE A 223 26.95 -14.65 3.45
N THR A 224 27.42 -14.27 2.28
CA THR A 224 28.64 -14.80 1.68
C THR A 224 29.79 -14.27 2.53
N ASN A 225 30.28 -15.08 3.47
CA ASN A 225 31.57 -14.86 4.11
C ASN A 225 32.63 -15.10 3.04
N ASP A 226 33.07 -14.05 2.37
CA ASP A 226 34.35 -14.02 1.62
C ASP A 226 35.52 -13.73 2.58
#